data_7e18775f0bc1ac866ebbec6a5de3cc93
#
_entry.id   7e18775f0bc1ac866ebbec6a5de3cc93
#
_cell.length_a   1.000
_cell.length_b   1.000
_cell.length_c   1.000
_cell.angle_alpha   90.00
_cell.angle_beta   90.00
_cell.angle_gamma   90.00
#
_symmetry.space_group_name_H-M   'P 1'
#
loop_
_entity.id
_entity.type
_entity.pdbx_description
1 polymer ?
#
loop_
_entity_poly.entity_id
_entity_poly.type
_entity_poly.pdbx_seq_one_letter_code
_entity_poly.pdbx_strand_id
1 'polypeptide(L)'
;GEYDPLQYQKVYIYNSEGGLLRKYAAKDDIPERLELLSGTYRVAVEAGEQVPADFSKRFYKGEETFTVKPGETTHAEVVCKIANTVVEVKFDASIVENLDPGYFVWIAGTDKFDEAEAESGAVPALKFTDEGTGYYTLPAGTTSLAWMFRGTHTSGKEVEMENTLTEVKAGGKYVFTFRYSPDLPGYIDALLIRVDTETEDKDDEIIFSPDPALLTEGFDNDELQKYTSGEKKYRIMAFAELKKFTVSVGDDSYDLLTGTHEGISFTPTDKYNTELTLSDAFFAGLAGGDHAVTIHVEDANGGSNEISTTYRLQGLVPVTEKSYDLWANTVTLQVVDFTRSANVTFGLCGSDGQWKYLTGTSQGDDFISATFAPQWQESTNANGHTVYTRETGTGVVATHGYDYKVTIDGTEKSGSFTAGAAQTIPNADMSGWSMTSGFAFPNAEGGSFWSSGN
;
A
#
# COMPACT_ATOMS: atom_id res chain seq x y z
N GLY A 1 -48.25 -7.56 8.77
CA GLY A 1 -48.06 -8.71 9.65
C GLY A 1 -46.56 -9.06 9.66
N GLU A 2 -46.12 -9.67 10.71
CA GLU A 2 -44.72 -10.18 10.77
C GLU A 2 -44.51 -11.23 9.68
N TYR A 3 -43.36 -11.19 9.03
CA TYR A 3 -43.01 -12.15 7.98
C TYR A 3 -42.82 -13.54 8.55
N ASP A 4 -43.64 -14.50 8.08
CA ASP A 4 -43.59 -15.90 8.46
C ASP A 4 -43.04 -16.73 7.30
N PRO A 5 -41.79 -17.20 7.36
CA PRO A 5 -41.19 -18.01 6.30
C PRO A 5 -41.89 -19.34 6.07
N LEU A 6 -42.61 -19.89 7.05
CA LEU A 6 -43.30 -21.18 6.92
C LEU A 6 -44.49 -21.14 5.94
N GLN A 7 -45.03 -19.96 5.66
CA GLN A 7 -46.08 -19.77 4.64
C GLN A 7 -45.55 -20.05 3.22
N TYR A 8 -44.25 -19.98 3.03
CA TYR A 8 -43.56 -20.20 1.77
C TYR A 8 -42.78 -21.52 1.74
N GLN A 9 -43.21 -22.51 2.54
CA GLN A 9 -42.54 -23.80 2.64
C GLN A 9 -42.72 -24.61 1.35
N LYS A 10 -41.63 -25.20 0.85
CA LYS A 10 -41.60 -26.13 -0.27
C LYS A 10 -40.81 -27.38 0.10
N VAL A 11 -41.28 -28.53 -0.34
CA VAL A 11 -40.60 -29.80 -0.09
C VAL A 11 -40.31 -30.50 -1.42
N TYR A 12 -39.13 -31.02 -1.57
CA TYR A 12 -38.67 -31.76 -2.72
C TYR A 12 -38.17 -33.13 -2.28
N ILE A 13 -38.56 -34.20 -3.02
CA ILE A 13 -38.10 -35.54 -2.76
C ILE A 13 -37.38 -36.06 -3.99
N TYR A 14 -36.15 -36.49 -3.81
CA TYR A 14 -35.29 -37.01 -4.87
C TYR A 14 -34.98 -38.49 -4.65
N ASN A 15 -34.78 -39.23 -5.73
CA ASN A 15 -34.23 -40.59 -5.69
C ASN A 15 -32.71 -40.57 -5.42
N SER A 16 -32.11 -41.75 -5.28
CA SER A 16 -30.67 -41.91 -5.04
C SER A 16 -29.78 -41.39 -6.19
N GLU A 17 -30.33 -41.24 -7.38
CA GLU A 17 -29.63 -40.70 -8.58
C GLU A 17 -29.79 -39.19 -8.73
N GLY A 18 -30.48 -38.52 -7.78
CA GLY A 18 -30.74 -37.08 -7.80
C GLY A 18 -31.95 -36.66 -8.66
N GLY A 19 -32.71 -37.64 -9.19
CA GLY A 19 -33.94 -37.39 -9.93
C GLY A 19 -35.09 -36.91 -9.01
N LEU A 20 -35.74 -35.80 -9.35
CA LEU A 20 -36.88 -35.25 -8.61
C LEU A 20 -38.09 -36.16 -8.77
N LEU A 21 -38.60 -36.69 -7.66
CA LEU A 21 -39.77 -37.59 -7.65
C LEU A 21 -41.06 -36.84 -7.28
N ARG A 22 -40.98 -35.95 -6.32
CA ARG A 22 -42.13 -35.17 -5.80
C ARG A 22 -41.72 -33.75 -5.45
N LYS A 23 -42.64 -32.83 -5.69
CA LYS A 23 -42.55 -31.44 -5.26
C LYS A 23 -43.87 -31.02 -4.64
N TYR A 24 -43.80 -30.48 -3.44
CA TYR A 24 -44.91 -29.88 -2.76
C TYR A 24 -44.63 -28.35 -2.68
N ALA A 25 -45.51 -27.55 -3.25
CA ALA A 25 -45.30 -26.11 -3.40
C ALA A 25 -45.82 -25.29 -2.21
N ALA A 26 -46.65 -25.90 -1.36
CA ALA A 26 -47.15 -25.30 -0.15
C ALA A 26 -47.20 -26.31 1.00
N LYS A 27 -47.16 -25.84 2.22
CA LYS A 27 -47.20 -26.66 3.44
C LYS A 27 -48.42 -27.59 3.46
N ASP A 28 -49.58 -27.07 3.10
CA ASP A 28 -50.87 -27.81 3.15
C ASP A 28 -50.94 -28.91 2.07
N ASP A 29 -50.07 -28.90 1.06
CA ASP A 29 -50.00 -29.93 0.04
C ASP A 29 -49.18 -31.16 0.49
N ILE A 30 -48.48 -31.10 1.64
CA ILE A 30 -47.60 -32.15 2.14
C ILE A 30 -48.45 -33.22 2.78
N PRO A 31 -48.50 -34.49 2.27
CA PRO A 31 -49.28 -35.52 2.90
C PRO A 31 -48.64 -35.96 4.24
N GLU A 32 -49.45 -36.35 5.22
CA GLU A 32 -48.96 -36.93 6.47
C GLU A 32 -48.11 -38.18 6.28
N ARG A 33 -48.38 -38.88 5.16
CA ARG A 33 -47.67 -40.12 4.81
C ARG A 33 -47.47 -40.20 3.31
N LEU A 34 -46.22 -40.49 2.90
CA LEU A 34 -45.86 -40.73 1.50
C LEU A 34 -45.44 -42.17 1.31
N GLU A 35 -46.05 -42.85 0.31
CA GLU A 35 -45.64 -44.17 -0.08
C GLU A 35 -44.54 -44.13 -1.12
N LEU A 36 -43.41 -44.79 -0.83
CA LEU A 36 -42.23 -44.88 -1.68
C LEU A 36 -41.81 -46.34 -1.80
N LEU A 37 -41.21 -46.72 -2.91
CA LEU A 37 -40.53 -48.01 -3.06
C LEU A 37 -39.36 -48.12 -2.07
N SER A 38 -38.97 -49.36 -1.71
CA SER A 38 -37.76 -49.54 -0.92
C SER A 38 -36.53 -48.96 -1.64
N GLY A 39 -35.73 -48.17 -0.91
CA GLY A 39 -34.57 -47.48 -1.51
C GLY A 39 -34.11 -46.27 -0.67
N THR A 40 -33.06 -45.63 -1.11
CA THR A 40 -32.53 -44.42 -0.50
C THR A 40 -33.03 -43.16 -1.22
N TYR A 41 -33.45 -42.18 -0.46
CA TYR A 41 -34.06 -40.95 -0.93
C TYR A 41 -33.42 -39.75 -0.23
N ARG A 42 -33.52 -38.55 -0.83
CA ARG A 42 -33.17 -37.31 -0.22
C ARG A 42 -34.39 -36.38 -0.22
N VAL A 43 -34.70 -35.83 0.95
CA VAL A 43 -35.70 -34.77 1.08
C VAL A 43 -34.98 -33.42 1.26
N ALA A 44 -35.37 -32.42 0.48
CA ALA A 44 -34.91 -31.06 0.64
C ALA A 44 -36.11 -30.15 0.97
N VAL A 45 -35.93 -29.23 1.88
CA VAL A 45 -36.94 -28.27 2.33
C VAL A 45 -36.41 -26.88 2.14
N GLU A 46 -37.24 -26.02 1.58
CA GLU A 46 -37.06 -24.56 1.52
C GLU A 46 -38.18 -23.90 2.27
N ALA A 47 -37.88 -22.82 3.01
CA ALA A 47 -38.88 -21.99 3.67
C ALA A 47 -38.51 -20.51 3.55
N GLY A 48 -39.50 -19.68 3.24
CA GLY A 48 -39.32 -18.26 2.98
C GLY A 48 -39.19 -17.92 1.51
N GLU A 49 -39.09 -16.62 1.23
CA GLU A 49 -38.91 -16.07 -0.11
C GLU A 49 -37.43 -15.78 -0.37
N GLN A 50 -36.89 -16.37 -1.41
CA GLN A 50 -35.54 -16.05 -1.85
C GLN A 50 -35.57 -14.76 -2.67
N VAL A 51 -35.23 -13.63 -2.03
CA VAL A 51 -35.10 -12.31 -2.67
C VAL A 51 -33.62 -11.87 -2.65
N PRO A 52 -33.21 -11.00 -3.59
CA PRO A 52 -31.81 -10.57 -3.65
C PRO A 52 -31.32 -9.88 -2.38
N ALA A 53 -32.10 -8.93 -1.83
CA ALA A 53 -31.82 -8.23 -0.57
C ALA A 53 -33.13 -7.76 0.08
N ASP A 54 -33.29 -7.93 1.38
CA ASP A 54 -34.49 -7.51 2.14
C ASP A 54 -34.19 -7.44 3.65
N PHE A 55 -34.88 -6.55 4.37
CA PHE A 55 -34.73 -6.41 5.83
C PHE A 55 -35.53 -7.45 6.63
N SER A 56 -36.49 -8.13 6.01
CA SER A 56 -37.38 -9.06 6.72
C SER A 56 -37.42 -10.46 6.12
N LYS A 57 -37.21 -10.61 4.83
CA LYS A 57 -37.40 -11.86 4.10
C LYS A 57 -36.25 -12.83 4.30
N ARG A 58 -36.45 -13.68 5.29
CA ARG A 58 -35.49 -14.75 5.62
C ARG A 58 -35.78 -15.99 4.77
N PHE A 59 -34.76 -16.62 4.28
CA PHE A 59 -34.83 -17.83 3.49
C PHE A 59 -34.02 -18.96 4.14
N TYR A 60 -34.65 -20.09 4.28
CA TYR A 60 -34.07 -21.26 4.97
C TYR A 60 -33.98 -22.43 4.02
N LYS A 61 -32.98 -23.26 4.15
CA LYS A 61 -32.78 -24.53 3.44
C LYS A 61 -32.32 -25.63 4.38
N GLY A 62 -32.73 -26.85 4.08
CA GLY A 62 -32.23 -28.03 4.75
C GLY A 62 -32.46 -29.26 3.89
N GLU A 63 -31.69 -30.28 4.11
CA GLU A 63 -31.86 -31.57 3.45
C GLU A 63 -31.49 -32.73 4.36
N GLU A 64 -32.10 -33.89 4.12
CA GLU A 64 -31.86 -35.12 4.85
C GLU A 64 -31.92 -36.29 3.89
N THR A 65 -31.05 -37.29 4.09
CA THR A 65 -31.07 -38.54 3.33
C THR A 65 -31.63 -39.64 4.21
N PHE A 66 -32.63 -40.39 3.69
CA PHE A 66 -33.29 -41.46 4.44
C PHE A 66 -33.47 -42.72 3.59
N THR A 67 -33.64 -43.84 4.26
CA THR A 67 -33.83 -45.13 3.56
C THR A 67 -35.19 -45.73 3.93
N VAL A 68 -35.96 -46.09 2.91
CA VAL A 68 -37.23 -46.78 3.06
C VAL A 68 -36.99 -48.28 2.89
N LYS A 69 -37.47 -49.08 3.87
CA LYS A 69 -37.43 -50.52 3.84
C LYS A 69 -38.83 -51.11 3.61
N PRO A 70 -38.94 -52.32 3.04
CA PRO A 70 -40.23 -52.95 2.79
C PRO A 70 -41.03 -53.12 4.07
N GLY A 71 -42.27 -52.60 4.10
CA GLY A 71 -43.18 -52.74 5.20
C GLY A 71 -42.86 -51.91 6.45
N GLU A 72 -41.82 -51.06 6.42
CA GLU A 72 -41.45 -50.20 7.51
C GLU A 72 -41.93 -48.74 7.25
N THR A 73 -42.17 -48.01 8.32
CA THR A 73 -42.37 -46.54 8.26
C THR A 73 -41.06 -45.83 8.67
N THR A 74 -40.52 -44.99 7.79
CA THR A 74 -39.36 -44.18 8.10
C THR A 74 -39.79 -42.72 8.38
N HIS A 75 -39.28 -42.14 9.42
CA HIS A 75 -39.41 -40.71 9.72
C HIS A 75 -38.17 -39.98 9.26
N ALA A 76 -38.36 -38.96 8.45
CA ALA A 76 -37.29 -38.05 8.03
C ALA A 76 -37.50 -36.67 8.69
N GLU A 77 -36.52 -36.19 9.42
CA GLU A 77 -36.52 -34.88 10.06
C GLU A 77 -35.52 -33.97 9.32
N VAL A 78 -35.98 -32.84 8.83
CA VAL A 78 -35.12 -31.88 8.10
C VAL A 78 -34.93 -30.64 8.94
N VAL A 79 -33.71 -30.39 9.39
CA VAL A 79 -33.33 -29.16 10.06
C VAL A 79 -32.95 -28.11 8.99
N CYS A 80 -33.76 -27.07 8.87
CA CYS A 80 -33.48 -25.96 7.97
C CYS A 80 -32.66 -24.89 8.65
N LYS A 81 -31.57 -24.47 8.03
CA LYS A 81 -30.72 -23.35 8.46
C LYS A 81 -30.95 -22.16 7.54
N ILE A 82 -30.62 -20.96 8.03
CA ILE A 82 -30.67 -19.74 7.21
C ILE A 82 -29.71 -19.87 6.04
N ALA A 83 -30.22 -19.59 4.84
CA ALA A 83 -29.45 -19.69 3.60
C ALA A 83 -29.08 -18.30 3.02
N ASN A 84 -29.62 -17.24 3.61
CA ASN A 84 -29.19 -15.87 3.31
C ASN A 84 -27.80 -15.62 3.92
N THR A 85 -27.04 -14.74 3.29
CA THR A 85 -25.98 -14.00 3.98
C THR A 85 -26.64 -12.95 4.85
N VAL A 86 -26.36 -12.95 6.15
CA VAL A 86 -26.95 -12.05 7.14
C VAL A 86 -25.98 -10.92 7.43
N VAL A 87 -26.47 -9.70 7.37
CA VAL A 87 -25.68 -8.50 7.70
C VAL A 87 -26.35 -7.78 8.85
N GLU A 88 -25.62 -7.56 9.93
CA GLU A 88 -26.06 -6.74 11.07
C GLU A 88 -25.23 -5.46 11.10
N VAL A 89 -25.90 -4.30 11.14
CA VAL A 89 -25.26 -2.99 11.23
C VAL A 89 -25.48 -2.42 12.62
N LYS A 90 -24.38 -1.95 13.22
CA LYS A 90 -24.35 -1.25 14.51
C LYS A 90 -23.64 0.08 14.39
N PHE A 91 -24.12 1.08 15.14
CA PHE A 91 -23.48 2.37 15.26
C PHE A 91 -23.02 2.57 16.70
N ASP A 92 -21.69 2.64 16.91
CA ASP A 92 -21.14 2.96 18.23
C ASP A 92 -21.59 4.35 18.72
N ALA A 93 -21.62 4.55 20.04
CA ALA A 93 -22.01 5.82 20.62
C ALA A 93 -21.22 7.02 20.05
N SER A 94 -19.97 6.80 19.66
CA SER A 94 -19.12 7.83 19.04
C SER A 94 -19.68 8.36 17.71
N ILE A 95 -20.44 7.57 16.95
CA ILE A 95 -21.13 8.06 15.74
C ILE A 95 -22.20 9.08 16.13
N VAL A 96 -23.05 8.74 17.10
CA VAL A 96 -24.15 9.60 17.56
C VAL A 96 -23.65 10.89 18.20
N GLU A 97 -22.52 10.84 18.87
CA GLU A 97 -21.92 11.98 19.57
C GLU A 97 -21.23 12.97 18.63
N ASN A 98 -20.76 12.53 17.47
CA ASN A 98 -19.91 13.33 16.59
C ASN A 98 -20.52 13.62 15.21
N LEU A 99 -21.58 12.95 14.82
CA LEU A 99 -22.25 13.14 13.53
C LEU A 99 -23.66 13.69 13.70
N ASP A 100 -24.05 14.59 12.81
CA ASP A 100 -25.43 15.06 12.74
C ASP A 100 -26.38 13.90 12.35
N PRO A 101 -27.64 13.94 12.78
CA PRO A 101 -28.64 12.96 12.36
C PRO A 101 -28.78 12.90 10.84
N GLY A 102 -28.96 11.69 10.31
CA GLY A 102 -29.12 11.45 8.87
C GLY A 102 -27.96 10.73 8.22
N TYR A 103 -26.95 10.31 9.01
CA TYR A 103 -25.96 9.37 8.52
C TYR A 103 -26.61 8.04 8.11
N PHE A 104 -26.00 7.34 7.19
CA PHE A 104 -26.47 6.04 6.72
C PHE A 104 -25.33 5.21 6.17
N VAL A 105 -25.59 3.91 6.04
CA VAL A 105 -24.70 3.00 5.33
C VAL A 105 -25.48 2.23 4.27
N TRP A 106 -24.91 2.15 3.08
CA TRP A 106 -25.29 1.20 2.05
C TRP A 106 -24.44 -0.05 2.16
N ILE A 107 -25.05 -1.22 2.02
CA ILE A 107 -24.33 -2.49 1.85
C ILE A 107 -24.91 -3.21 0.63
N ALA A 108 -24.04 -3.69 -0.26
CA ALA A 108 -24.39 -4.33 -1.52
C ALA A 108 -23.63 -5.64 -1.73
N GLY A 109 -24.30 -6.64 -2.32
CA GLY A 109 -23.66 -7.92 -2.70
C GLY A 109 -22.88 -7.78 -4.01
N THR A 110 -21.75 -7.05 -3.97
CA THR A 110 -20.88 -6.76 -5.13
C THR A 110 -19.42 -6.58 -4.65
N ASP A 111 -18.47 -6.60 -5.60
CA ASP A 111 -17.04 -6.43 -5.33
C ASP A 111 -16.64 -4.96 -5.18
N LYS A 112 -17.45 -4.03 -5.68
CA LYS A 112 -17.26 -2.60 -5.55
C LYS A 112 -18.62 -1.91 -5.39
N PHE A 113 -18.71 -0.95 -4.47
CA PHE A 113 -19.92 -0.17 -4.30
C PHE A 113 -20.09 0.85 -5.43
N ASP A 114 -21.31 0.96 -5.93
CA ASP A 114 -21.75 2.03 -6.84
C ASP A 114 -23.11 2.52 -6.37
N GLU A 115 -23.19 3.79 -5.94
CA GLU A 115 -24.39 4.37 -5.36
C GLU A 115 -25.52 4.44 -6.39
N ALA A 116 -25.23 4.78 -7.65
CA ALA A 116 -26.25 4.90 -8.68
C ALA A 116 -26.87 3.53 -9.02
N GLU A 117 -26.05 2.47 -9.03
CA GLU A 117 -26.54 1.10 -9.21
C GLU A 117 -27.35 0.61 -8.02
N ALA A 118 -26.93 0.96 -6.79
CA ALA A 118 -27.65 0.62 -5.57
C ALA A 118 -29.02 1.36 -5.50
N GLU A 119 -29.05 2.65 -5.77
CA GLU A 119 -30.28 3.46 -5.78
C GLU A 119 -31.26 3.04 -6.88
N SER A 120 -30.77 2.69 -8.06
CA SER A 120 -31.61 2.21 -9.17
C SER A 120 -32.11 0.78 -8.97
N GLY A 121 -31.54 0.05 -8.01
CA GLY A 121 -31.80 -1.37 -7.79
C GLY A 121 -31.15 -2.29 -8.83
N ALA A 122 -30.21 -1.80 -9.62
CA ALA A 122 -29.43 -2.60 -10.57
C ALA A 122 -28.53 -3.59 -9.82
N VAL A 123 -27.99 -3.19 -8.68
CA VAL A 123 -27.28 -4.04 -7.73
C VAL A 123 -28.13 -4.19 -6.47
N PRO A 124 -28.35 -5.43 -5.97
CA PRO A 124 -29.04 -5.66 -4.71
C PRO A 124 -28.30 -5.00 -3.55
N ALA A 125 -28.93 -4.00 -2.92
CA ALA A 125 -28.34 -3.22 -1.83
C ALA A 125 -29.39 -2.89 -0.76
N LEU A 126 -28.92 -2.72 0.49
CA LEU A 126 -29.76 -2.21 1.58
C LEU A 126 -29.16 -0.95 2.17
N LYS A 127 -30.02 0.04 2.39
CA LYS A 127 -29.69 1.30 3.07
C LYS A 127 -30.08 1.23 4.53
N PHE A 128 -29.11 1.20 5.41
CA PHE A 128 -29.32 1.26 6.85
C PHE A 128 -29.21 2.71 7.31
N THR A 129 -30.32 3.25 7.81
CA THR A 129 -30.38 4.55 8.48
C THR A 129 -30.36 4.44 10.00
N ASP A 130 -30.55 3.23 10.49
CA ASP A 130 -30.54 2.85 11.88
C ASP A 130 -29.84 1.48 12.02
N GLU A 131 -29.54 1.08 13.24
CA GLU A 131 -29.07 -0.28 13.52
C GLU A 131 -30.10 -1.30 13.07
N GLY A 132 -29.64 -2.43 12.58
CA GLY A 132 -30.57 -3.46 12.10
C GLY A 132 -29.90 -4.61 11.38
N THR A 133 -30.74 -5.55 10.94
CA THR A 133 -30.30 -6.76 10.24
C THR A 133 -30.90 -6.79 8.83
N GLY A 134 -30.07 -7.14 7.85
CA GLY A 134 -30.47 -7.36 6.46
C GLY A 134 -30.10 -8.76 5.98
N TYR A 135 -30.81 -9.23 4.97
CA TYR A 135 -30.68 -10.58 4.42
C TYR A 135 -30.41 -10.52 2.93
N TYR A 136 -29.34 -11.15 2.49
CA TYR A 136 -28.89 -11.16 1.10
C TYR A 136 -28.89 -12.56 0.51
N THR A 137 -29.38 -12.68 -0.72
CA THR A 137 -29.06 -13.80 -1.59
C THR A 137 -27.96 -13.34 -2.54
N LEU A 138 -26.71 -13.67 -2.22
CA LEU A 138 -25.58 -13.25 -3.04
C LEU A 138 -25.73 -13.81 -4.47
N PRO A 139 -25.45 -13.00 -5.50
CA PRO A 139 -25.36 -13.49 -6.88
C PRO A 139 -24.36 -14.64 -7.02
N ALA A 140 -24.60 -15.53 -7.96
CA ALA A 140 -23.68 -16.66 -8.19
C ALA A 140 -22.28 -16.16 -8.55
N GLY A 141 -21.28 -16.64 -7.81
CA GLY A 141 -19.89 -16.24 -7.99
C GLY A 141 -19.47 -14.97 -7.20
N THR A 142 -20.40 -14.27 -6.58
CA THR A 142 -20.08 -13.14 -5.69
C THR A 142 -19.74 -13.64 -4.29
N THR A 143 -18.59 -13.25 -3.79
CA THR A 143 -18.10 -13.57 -2.44
C THR A 143 -17.72 -12.30 -1.66
N SER A 144 -18.40 -11.19 -1.97
CA SER A 144 -18.07 -9.87 -1.43
C SER A 144 -19.32 -9.12 -1.01
N LEU A 145 -19.14 -8.26 0.00
CA LEU A 145 -20.10 -7.23 0.40
C LEU A 145 -19.38 -5.88 0.36
N ALA A 146 -19.71 -5.07 -0.62
CA ALA A 146 -19.24 -3.70 -0.68
C ALA A 146 -20.16 -2.79 0.13
N TRP A 147 -19.61 -1.79 0.81
CA TRP A 147 -20.36 -0.86 1.63
C TRP A 147 -19.87 0.58 1.45
N MET A 148 -20.77 1.54 1.67
CA MET A 148 -20.48 2.97 1.70
C MET A 148 -21.22 3.60 2.88
N PHE A 149 -20.46 4.27 3.75
CA PHE A 149 -20.99 5.10 4.82
C PHE A 149 -20.98 6.56 4.40
N ARG A 150 -22.03 7.32 4.72
CA ARG A 150 -22.08 8.77 4.55
C ARG A 150 -22.76 9.43 5.74
N GLY A 151 -22.23 10.59 6.15
CA GLY A 151 -22.77 11.41 7.22
C GLY A 151 -22.18 12.80 7.21
N THR A 152 -22.64 13.66 8.10
CA THR A 152 -22.11 15.01 8.30
C THR A 152 -21.61 15.12 9.75
N HIS A 153 -20.38 15.53 9.93
CA HIS A 153 -19.82 15.80 11.24
C HIS A 153 -20.47 17.07 11.83
N THR A 154 -20.59 17.14 13.14
CA THR A 154 -21.18 18.31 13.85
C THR A 154 -20.49 19.64 13.56
N SER A 155 -19.28 19.62 12.98
CA SER A 155 -18.61 20.84 12.44
C SER A 155 -19.10 21.23 11.04
N GLY A 156 -20.05 20.51 10.43
CA GLY A 156 -20.57 20.73 9.09
C GLY A 156 -19.75 20.07 7.97
N LYS A 157 -18.71 19.28 8.29
CA LYS A 157 -17.91 18.56 7.29
C LYS A 157 -18.60 17.26 6.87
N GLU A 158 -18.66 16.98 5.56
CA GLU A 158 -19.14 15.70 5.05
C GLU A 158 -18.12 14.59 5.30
N VAL A 159 -18.63 13.43 5.65
CA VAL A 159 -17.88 12.19 5.89
C VAL A 159 -18.40 11.15 4.92
N GLU A 160 -17.53 10.64 4.09
CA GLU A 160 -17.83 9.53 3.18
C GLU A 160 -16.71 8.50 3.24
N MET A 161 -17.08 7.22 3.33
CA MET A 161 -16.14 6.11 3.37
C MET A 161 -16.74 4.90 2.68
N GLU A 162 -15.96 4.24 1.84
CA GLU A 162 -16.34 3.00 1.17
C GLU A 162 -15.27 1.92 1.32
N ASN A 163 -15.71 0.67 1.38
CA ASN A 163 -14.81 -0.47 1.36
C ASN A 163 -15.55 -1.76 0.98
N THR A 164 -14.84 -2.87 0.88
CA THR A 164 -15.38 -4.17 0.50
C THR A 164 -14.88 -5.26 1.42
N LEU A 165 -15.81 -6.01 2.02
CA LEU A 165 -15.53 -7.25 2.71
C LEU A 165 -15.50 -8.39 1.68
N THR A 166 -14.41 -9.14 1.61
CA THR A 166 -14.21 -10.29 0.70
C THR A 166 -14.39 -11.61 1.47
N GLU A 167 -14.41 -12.72 0.74
CA GLU A 167 -14.57 -14.08 1.31
C GLU A 167 -15.89 -14.33 2.03
N VAL A 168 -16.92 -13.56 1.65
CA VAL A 168 -18.26 -13.70 2.20
C VAL A 168 -18.91 -15.01 1.73
N LYS A 169 -19.49 -15.75 2.65
CA LYS A 169 -20.14 -17.05 2.39
C LYS A 169 -21.67 -16.93 2.51
N ALA A 170 -22.40 -17.64 1.67
CA ALA A 170 -23.84 -17.80 1.84
C ALA A 170 -24.14 -18.51 3.18
N GLY A 171 -25.11 -18.02 3.93
CA GLY A 171 -25.46 -18.53 5.27
C GLY A 171 -24.59 -17.99 6.41
N GLY A 172 -23.54 -17.21 6.09
CA GLY A 172 -22.73 -16.53 7.10
C GLY A 172 -23.42 -15.30 7.66
N LYS A 173 -23.06 -14.89 8.88
CA LYS A 173 -23.51 -13.66 9.51
C LYS A 173 -22.32 -12.73 9.72
N TYR A 174 -22.47 -11.47 9.28
CA TYR A 174 -21.43 -10.45 9.35
C TYR A 174 -21.97 -9.25 10.09
N VAL A 175 -21.24 -8.79 11.11
CA VAL A 175 -21.60 -7.63 11.92
C VAL A 175 -20.69 -6.47 11.56
N PHE A 176 -21.27 -5.37 11.08
CA PHE A 176 -20.56 -4.13 10.77
C PHE A 176 -20.81 -3.13 11.89
N THR A 177 -19.78 -2.85 12.68
CA THR A 177 -19.85 -1.84 13.73
C THR A 177 -19.12 -0.59 13.27
N PHE A 178 -19.86 0.48 13.04
CA PHE A 178 -19.30 1.78 12.64
C PHE A 178 -18.95 2.59 13.87
N ARG A 179 -17.71 3.08 13.93
CA ARG A 179 -17.19 3.93 15.02
C ARG A 179 -16.58 5.18 14.46
N TYR A 180 -16.85 6.31 15.07
CA TYR A 180 -16.14 7.53 14.80
C TYR A 180 -14.86 7.56 15.65
N SER A 181 -13.73 7.82 15.01
CA SER A 181 -12.46 8.05 15.70
C SER A 181 -12.16 9.53 15.63
N PRO A 182 -12.34 10.27 16.74
CA PRO A 182 -12.07 11.70 16.74
C PRO A 182 -10.61 11.94 16.47
N ASP A 183 -10.36 12.94 15.65
CA ASP A 183 -9.03 13.45 15.41
C ASP A 183 -8.45 14.07 16.69
N LEU A 184 -7.12 14.10 16.78
CA LEU A 184 -6.44 14.87 17.82
C LEU A 184 -6.80 16.36 17.71
N PRO A 185 -6.91 17.09 18.83
CA PRO A 185 -7.32 18.50 18.81
C PRO A 185 -6.47 19.33 17.84
N GLY A 186 -7.11 19.96 16.87
CA GLY A 186 -6.48 20.86 15.91
C GLY A 186 -6.45 20.35 14.45
N TYR A 187 -6.85 19.11 14.17
CA TYR A 187 -6.90 18.53 12.83
C TYR A 187 -8.31 18.16 12.41
N ILE A 188 -8.82 18.86 11.40
CA ILE A 188 -10.19 18.66 10.88
C ILE A 188 -10.22 17.78 9.62
N ASP A 189 -9.07 17.37 9.06
CA ASP A 189 -8.98 16.79 7.72
C ASP A 189 -9.06 15.27 7.62
N ALA A 190 -8.95 14.52 8.71
CA ALA A 190 -9.06 13.08 8.71
C ALA A 190 -10.16 12.58 9.65
N LEU A 191 -11.40 12.58 9.16
CA LEU A 191 -12.51 11.89 9.82
C LEU A 191 -12.44 10.41 9.45
N LEU A 192 -12.05 9.56 10.40
CA LEU A 192 -11.96 8.14 10.19
C LEU A 192 -13.13 7.42 10.85
N ILE A 193 -13.90 6.70 10.06
CA ILE A 193 -14.90 5.76 10.55
C ILE A 193 -14.27 4.38 10.54
N ARG A 194 -14.20 3.75 11.73
CA ARG A 194 -13.75 2.39 11.88
C ARG A 194 -14.92 1.44 11.65
N VAL A 195 -14.67 0.39 10.92
CA VAL A 195 -15.63 -0.68 10.69
C VAL A 195 -15.05 -1.97 11.22
N ASP A 196 -15.66 -2.51 12.26
CA ASP A 196 -15.35 -3.82 12.77
C ASP A 196 -16.38 -4.81 12.19
N THR A 197 -15.91 -5.88 11.57
CA THR A 197 -16.77 -6.96 11.08
C THR A 197 -16.48 -8.22 11.87
N GLU A 198 -17.53 -8.85 12.36
CA GLU A 198 -17.45 -10.12 13.08
C GLU A 198 -18.33 -11.15 12.39
N THR A 199 -17.90 -12.42 12.41
CA THR A 199 -18.73 -13.54 11.97
C THR A 199 -19.15 -14.35 13.21
N GLU A 200 -20.40 -14.77 13.29
CA GLU A 200 -20.87 -15.64 14.39
C GLU A 200 -20.58 -17.13 14.14
N ASP A 201 -20.05 -17.50 12.98
CA ASP A 201 -19.57 -18.87 12.75
C ASP A 201 -18.26 -19.07 13.53
N LYS A 202 -18.29 -19.90 14.56
CA LYS A 202 -17.21 -20.06 15.54
C LYS A 202 -15.90 -20.67 15.02
N ASP A 203 -15.81 -21.02 13.75
CA ASP A 203 -14.64 -21.68 13.16
C ASP A 203 -13.79 -20.79 12.25
N ASP A 204 -14.28 -19.58 11.87
CA ASP A 204 -13.50 -18.62 11.08
C ASP A 204 -13.82 -17.21 11.59
N GLU A 205 -13.02 -16.71 12.51
CA GLU A 205 -13.06 -15.31 12.93
C GLU A 205 -12.37 -14.47 11.86
N ILE A 206 -13.14 -13.98 10.87
CA ILE A 206 -12.64 -13.02 9.89
C ILE A 206 -12.85 -11.64 10.51
N ILE A 207 -11.77 -11.08 11.08
CA ILE A 207 -11.75 -9.68 11.50
C ILE A 207 -11.40 -8.85 10.27
N PHE A 208 -12.36 -8.11 9.74
CA PHE A 208 -12.09 -7.10 8.71
C PHE A 208 -11.68 -5.80 9.38
N SER A 209 -10.50 -5.33 9.03
CA SER A 209 -9.95 -4.07 9.47
C SER A 209 -9.47 -3.32 8.24
N PRO A 210 -9.82 -2.03 8.05
CA PRO A 210 -9.17 -1.22 7.04
C PRO A 210 -7.67 -1.16 7.30
N ASP A 211 -6.89 -0.91 6.25
CA ASP A 211 -5.46 -0.66 6.40
C ASP A 211 -5.21 0.53 7.33
N PRO A 212 -4.13 0.50 8.12
CA PRO A 212 -3.77 1.65 8.96
C PRO A 212 -3.66 2.93 8.13
N ALA A 213 -4.19 4.02 8.63
CA ALA A 213 -4.02 5.33 7.99
C ALA A 213 -2.75 6.00 8.50
N LEU A 214 -1.97 6.58 7.58
CA LEU A 214 -0.76 7.35 7.84
C LEU A 214 -0.98 8.78 7.36
N LEU A 215 -0.85 9.75 8.27
CA LEU A 215 -1.10 11.15 8.00
C LEU A 215 0.10 11.99 8.44
N THR A 216 0.41 13.04 7.69
CA THR A 216 1.40 14.04 8.05
C THR A 216 0.75 15.15 8.87
N GLU A 217 1.50 15.76 9.79
CA GLU A 217 1.02 16.87 10.61
C GLU A 217 1.70 18.18 10.21
N GLY A 218 0.92 19.11 9.64
CA GLY A 218 1.37 20.46 9.28
C GLY A 218 2.20 20.55 8.01
N PHE A 219 2.24 19.50 7.18
CA PHE A 219 2.90 19.51 5.88
C PHE A 219 2.26 18.51 4.91
N ASP A 220 2.45 18.74 3.62
CA ASP A 220 1.98 17.85 2.56
C ASP A 220 3.06 16.80 2.26
N ASN A 221 2.66 15.52 2.28
CA ASN A 221 3.56 14.40 1.99
C ASN A 221 4.05 14.38 0.54
N ASP A 222 3.23 14.82 -0.39
CA ASP A 222 3.53 14.80 -1.83
C ASP A 222 4.44 15.98 -2.25
N GLU A 223 4.68 16.92 -1.34
CA GLU A 223 5.56 18.05 -1.57
C GLU A 223 6.96 17.81 -0.96
N LEU A 224 7.98 18.29 -1.67
CA LEU A 224 9.36 18.30 -1.17
C LEU A 224 9.45 19.16 0.11
N GLN A 225 9.86 18.56 1.23
CA GLN A 225 10.01 19.22 2.49
C GLN A 225 11.44 19.77 2.67
N LYS A 226 11.62 21.10 2.62
CA LYS A 226 12.90 21.71 2.99
C LYS A 226 13.04 21.72 4.50
N TYR A 227 13.95 20.91 5.02
CA TYR A 227 14.17 20.81 6.46
C TYR A 227 15.21 21.82 6.93
N THR A 228 14.81 22.65 7.88
CA THR A 228 15.71 23.60 8.55
C THR A 228 15.85 23.31 10.04
N SER A 229 14.77 23.00 10.70
CA SER A 229 14.72 22.63 12.12
C SER A 229 13.30 22.23 12.53
N GLY A 230 13.17 21.66 13.72
CA GLY A 230 11.91 21.34 14.37
C GLY A 230 11.45 19.90 14.12
N GLU A 231 10.50 19.50 14.91
CA GLU A 231 9.93 18.15 14.82
C GLU A 231 9.06 17.99 13.58
N LYS A 232 9.10 16.79 13.00
CA LYS A 232 8.17 16.33 11.97
C LYS A 232 7.33 15.20 12.55
N LYS A 233 6.02 15.37 12.47
CA LYS A 233 5.08 14.45 13.10
C LYS A 233 4.23 13.74 12.08
N TYR A 234 3.98 12.46 12.38
CA TYR A 234 3.09 11.60 11.61
C TYR A 234 2.12 10.95 12.57
N ARG A 235 0.90 10.86 12.15
CA ARG A 235 -0.14 10.18 12.88
C ARG A 235 -0.43 8.84 12.25
N ILE A 236 -0.36 7.81 13.06
CA ILE A 236 -0.68 6.44 12.68
C ILE A 236 -2.01 6.07 13.33
N MET A 237 -2.97 5.70 12.52
CA MET A 237 -4.30 5.28 12.97
C MET A 237 -4.51 3.84 12.55
N ALA A 238 -4.34 2.91 13.49
CA ALA A 238 -4.49 1.48 13.28
C ALA A 238 -5.81 0.97 13.91
N PHE A 239 -6.25 -0.19 13.43
CA PHE A 239 -7.47 -0.85 13.89
C PHE A 239 -7.20 -2.01 14.84
N ALA A 240 -5.92 -2.43 14.91
CA ALA A 240 -5.41 -3.42 15.83
C ALA A 240 -4.00 -3.04 16.29
N GLU A 241 -3.44 -3.84 17.21
CA GLU A 241 -2.06 -3.67 17.66
C GLU A 241 -1.08 -3.71 16.51
N LEU A 242 -0.14 -2.76 16.44
CA LEU A 242 0.90 -2.77 15.43
C LEU A 242 1.84 -3.97 15.61
N LYS A 243 2.08 -4.71 14.54
CA LYS A 243 3.03 -5.83 14.46
C LYS A 243 4.31 -5.45 13.75
N LYS A 244 4.28 -4.41 12.95
CA LYS A 244 5.44 -3.81 12.31
C LYS A 244 5.29 -2.30 12.33
N PHE A 245 6.35 -1.61 12.67
CA PHE A 245 6.42 -0.17 12.65
C PHE A 245 7.85 0.24 12.40
N THR A 246 8.15 0.62 11.17
CA THR A 246 9.51 0.96 10.74
C THR A 246 9.58 2.34 10.13
N VAL A 247 10.72 2.99 10.32
CA VAL A 247 11.16 4.19 9.61
C VAL A 247 12.39 3.81 8.81
N SER A 248 12.43 4.13 7.52
CA SER A 248 13.56 3.84 6.65
C SER A 248 14.04 5.08 5.91
N VAL A 249 15.35 5.21 5.74
CA VAL A 249 15.98 6.28 4.95
C VAL A 249 17.25 5.75 4.30
N GLY A 250 17.35 5.81 2.97
CA GLY A 250 18.43 5.16 2.22
C GLY A 250 18.44 3.65 2.48
N ASP A 251 19.59 3.14 2.92
CA ASP A 251 19.76 1.71 3.26
C ASP A 251 19.48 1.42 4.75
N ASP A 252 19.26 2.46 5.56
CA ASP A 252 18.99 2.30 6.98
C ASP A 252 17.50 2.07 7.24
N SER A 253 17.19 1.15 8.16
CA SER A 253 15.83 0.86 8.61
C SER A 253 15.79 0.68 10.12
N TYR A 254 14.86 1.36 10.76
CA TYR A 254 14.68 1.44 12.21
C TYR A 254 13.37 0.79 12.61
N ASP A 255 13.41 -0.35 13.32
CA ASP A 255 12.23 -1.01 13.87
C ASP A 255 11.89 -0.39 15.24
N LEU A 256 10.76 0.29 15.30
CA LEU A 256 10.33 1.04 16.48
C LEU A 256 9.69 0.16 17.55
N LEU A 257 9.26 -1.04 17.22
CA LEU A 257 8.66 -1.97 18.18
C LEU A 257 9.71 -2.74 19.00
N THR A 258 10.93 -2.86 18.47
CA THR A 258 11.99 -3.66 19.08
C THR A 258 13.13 -2.85 19.67
N GLY A 259 13.21 -1.55 19.40
CA GLY A 259 14.31 -0.70 19.85
C GLY A 259 13.97 0.77 19.98
N THR A 260 14.91 1.50 20.62
CA THR A 260 14.89 2.97 20.67
C THR A 260 15.96 3.50 19.73
N HIS A 261 15.62 4.52 18.94
CA HIS A 261 16.49 5.11 17.92
C HIS A 261 16.63 6.61 18.17
N GLU A 262 17.85 7.12 18.02
CA GLU A 262 18.12 8.53 18.24
C GLU A 262 17.30 9.41 17.28
N GLY A 263 16.58 10.35 17.84
CA GLY A 263 15.76 11.28 17.07
C GLY A 263 14.45 10.74 16.54
N ILE A 264 14.13 9.46 16.77
CA ILE A 264 12.86 8.83 16.39
C ILE A 264 12.14 8.40 17.66
N SER A 265 10.93 8.87 17.86
CA SER A 265 10.09 8.48 18.99
C SER A 265 8.65 8.35 18.57
N PHE A 266 7.89 7.56 19.30
CA PHE A 266 6.45 7.46 19.12
C PHE A 266 5.72 7.43 20.46
N THR A 267 4.50 7.95 20.46
CA THR A 267 3.65 8.02 21.65
C THR A 267 2.27 7.49 21.30
N PRO A 268 1.80 6.40 21.94
CA PRO A 268 0.41 5.97 21.80
C PRO A 268 -0.54 7.09 22.25
N THR A 269 -1.55 7.38 21.42
CA THR A 269 -2.53 8.45 21.70
C THR A 269 -3.87 7.89 22.16
N ASP A 270 -4.22 6.68 21.67
CA ASP A 270 -5.31 5.87 22.19
C ASP A 270 -4.97 4.37 22.01
N LYS A 271 -5.98 3.48 22.10
CA LYS A 271 -5.77 2.03 22.10
C LYS A 271 -4.89 1.51 20.93
N TYR A 272 -5.04 2.07 19.74
CA TYR A 272 -4.30 1.62 18.55
C TYR A 272 -3.68 2.75 17.74
N ASN A 273 -3.93 4.01 18.12
CA ASN A 273 -3.38 5.17 17.45
C ASN A 273 -2.05 5.58 18.08
N THR A 274 -1.16 6.12 17.27
CA THR A 274 0.19 6.49 17.68
C THR A 274 0.62 7.76 16.93
N GLU A 275 1.29 8.66 17.63
CA GLU A 275 2.01 9.79 17.04
C GLU A 275 3.50 9.44 16.92
N LEU A 276 4.04 9.47 15.71
CA LEU A 276 5.47 9.36 15.43
C LEU A 276 6.08 10.74 15.32
N THR A 277 7.22 10.94 15.97
CA THR A 277 7.99 12.19 15.92
C THR A 277 9.40 11.90 15.40
N LEU A 278 9.80 12.62 14.35
CA LEU A 278 11.17 12.72 13.87
C LEU A 278 11.71 14.09 14.35
N SER A 279 12.72 14.07 15.25
CA SER A 279 13.28 15.27 15.84
C SER A 279 14.51 15.78 15.08
N ASP A 280 15.02 16.97 15.47
CA ASP A 280 16.26 17.51 14.93
C ASP A 280 17.44 16.53 15.01
N ALA A 281 17.49 15.65 16.02
CA ALA A 281 18.55 14.66 16.17
C ALA A 281 18.54 13.61 15.03
N PHE A 282 17.35 13.18 14.58
CA PHE A 282 17.22 12.28 13.42
C PHE A 282 17.82 12.94 12.16
N PHE A 283 17.39 14.16 11.87
CA PHE A 283 17.84 14.87 10.67
C PHE A 283 19.31 15.28 10.72
N ALA A 284 19.85 15.54 11.93
CA ALA A 284 21.28 15.86 12.11
C ALA A 284 22.19 14.68 11.79
N GLY A 285 21.68 13.45 11.85
CA GLY A 285 22.40 12.24 11.44
C GLY A 285 22.49 12.05 9.91
N LEU A 286 21.72 12.82 9.13
CA LEU A 286 21.67 12.73 7.68
C LEU A 286 22.59 13.76 7.03
N ALA A 287 23.16 13.39 5.88
CA ALA A 287 23.96 14.30 5.07
C ALA A 287 23.09 15.36 4.37
N GLY A 288 23.73 16.33 3.69
CA GLY A 288 23.01 17.24 2.79
C GLY A 288 22.48 16.47 1.57
N GLY A 289 21.35 16.95 1.02
CA GLY A 289 20.71 16.33 -0.15
C GLY A 289 19.25 15.97 0.09
N ASP A 290 18.68 15.23 -0.85
CA ASP A 290 17.32 14.74 -0.78
C ASP A 290 17.29 13.33 -0.18
N HIS A 291 16.43 13.13 0.82
CA HIS A 291 16.24 11.88 1.53
C HIS A 291 14.77 11.50 1.53
N ALA A 292 14.44 10.36 0.91
CA ALA A 292 13.13 9.74 1.06
C ALA A 292 13.08 9.04 2.41
N VAL A 293 12.23 9.53 3.31
CA VAL A 293 11.94 8.91 4.60
C VAL A 293 10.62 8.17 4.48
N THR A 294 10.68 6.86 4.63
CA THR A 294 9.53 5.97 4.47
C THR A 294 9.11 5.42 5.82
N ILE A 295 7.83 5.55 6.13
CA ILE A 295 7.20 4.98 7.32
C ILE A 295 6.32 3.84 6.86
N HIS A 296 6.52 2.64 7.40
CA HIS A 296 5.74 1.46 7.09
C HIS A 296 5.16 0.85 8.37
N VAL A 297 3.89 0.50 8.33
CA VAL A 297 3.17 -0.13 9.44
C VAL A 297 2.37 -1.34 8.97
N GLU A 298 2.29 -2.36 9.85
CA GLU A 298 1.37 -3.49 9.71
C GLU A 298 0.69 -3.72 11.05
N ASP A 299 -0.60 -4.01 11.06
CA ASP A 299 -1.34 -4.32 12.27
C ASP A 299 -1.61 -5.82 12.45
N ALA A 300 -2.14 -6.20 13.60
CA ALA A 300 -2.41 -7.61 13.93
C ALA A 300 -3.53 -8.24 13.09
N ASN A 301 -4.34 -7.44 12.41
CA ASN A 301 -5.40 -7.90 11.51
C ASN A 301 -4.90 -8.09 10.07
N GLY A 302 -3.60 -7.81 9.82
CA GLY A 302 -2.98 -7.93 8.51
C GLY A 302 -3.12 -6.69 7.62
N GLY A 303 -3.72 -5.61 8.13
CA GLY A 303 -3.73 -4.31 7.45
C GLY A 303 -2.33 -3.72 7.38
N SER A 304 -1.95 -3.12 6.26
CA SER A 304 -0.61 -2.57 6.01
C SER A 304 -0.70 -1.28 5.22
N ASN A 305 0.14 -0.31 5.57
CA ASN A 305 0.25 0.94 4.81
C ASN A 305 1.66 1.52 4.90
N GLU A 306 1.97 2.36 3.92
CA GLU A 306 3.27 3.01 3.81
C GLU A 306 3.11 4.45 3.32
N ILE A 307 3.89 5.37 3.90
CA ILE A 307 4.00 6.76 3.44
C ILE A 307 5.47 7.12 3.26
N SER A 308 5.81 7.81 2.18
CA SER A 308 7.18 8.26 1.90
C SER A 308 7.20 9.77 1.68
N THR A 309 7.99 10.48 2.49
CA THR A 309 8.17 11.93 2.41
C THR A 309 9.60 12.25 2.00
N THR A 310 9.79 13.08 0.99
CA THR A 310 11.12 13.55 0.60
C THR A 310 11.52 14.80 1.36
N TYR A 311 12.58 14.68 2.17
CA TYR A 311 13.21 15.79 2.87
C TYR A 311 14.47 16.25 2.17
N ARG A 312 14.59 17.54 1.90
CA ARG A 312 15.85 18.18 1.46
C ARG A 312 16.56 18.78 2.64
N LEU A 313 17.80 18.37 2.88
CA LEU A 313 18.64 18.83 3.98
C LEU A 313 19.78 19.69 3.46
N GLN A 314 20.02 20.83 4.16
CA GLN A 314 21.16 21.69 3.86
C GLN A 314 22.48 21.01 4.20
N GLY A 315 23.44 21.10 3.31
CA GLY A 315 24.81 20.62 3.56
C GLY A 315 25.44 19.92 2.38
N LEU A 316 26.64 19.38 2.62
CA LEU A 316 27.41 18.65 1.63
C LEU A 316 26.71 17.36 1.25
N VAL A 317 26.51 17.17 -0.05
CA VAL A 317 25.91 15.94 -0.60
C VAL A 317 27.01 14.90 -0.74
N PRO A 318 26.86 13.70 -0.21
CA PRO A 318 27.85 12.62 -0.37
C PRO A 318 28.02 12.25 -1.85
N VAL A 319 29.26 11.97 -2.23
CA VAL A 319 29.57 11.44 -3.55
C VAL A 319 29.16 9.97 -3.59
N THR A 320 28.32 9.63 -4.54
CA THR A 320 27.87 8.26 -4.84
C THR A 320 28.32 7.82 -6.22
N GLU A 321 28.07 6.59 -6.60
CA GLU A 321 28.37 6.10 -7.96
C GLU A 321 27.71 6.93 -9.07
N LYS A 322 26.61 7.61 -8.77
CA LYS A 322 25.92 8.52 -9.70
C LYS A 322 26.59 9.89 -9.83
N SER A 323 27.50 10.22 -8.92
CA SER A 323 28.18 11.52 -8.89
C SER A 323 29.39 11.58 -9.81
N TYR A 324 29.89 10.46 -10.33
CA TYR A 324 31.05 10.40 -11.18
C TYR A 324 30.83 9.53 -12.42
N ASP A 325 31.57 9.87 -13.49
CA ASP A 325 31.63 9.10 -14.73
C ASP A 325 33.08 8.72 -15.02
N LEU A 326 33.38 7.44 -14.93
CA LEU A 326 34.75 6.91 -15.18
C LEU A 326 35.12 6.88 -16.66
N TRP A 327 34.15 6.98 -17.60
CA TRP A 327 34.45 7.15 -19.02
C TRP A 327 34.91 8.56 -19.33
N ALA A 328 34.15 9.55 -18.82
CA ALA A 328 34.52 10.95 -18.96
C ALA A 328 35.62 11.38 -17.96
N ASN A 329 35.93 10.53 -16.97
CA ASN A 329 36.80 10.84 -15.85
C ASN A 329 36.35 12.08 -15.05
N THR A 330 35.08 12.26 -14.88
CA THR A 330 34.49 13.42 -14.19
C THR A 330 33.87 13.04 -12.85
N VAL A 331 33.81 14.00 -11.93
CA VAL A 331 32.99 13.93 -10.72
C VAL A 331 32.31 15.25 -10.50
N THR A 332 31.03 15.21 -10.13
CA THR A 332 30.26 16.38 -9.74
C THR A 332 30.10 16.38 -8.21
N LEU A 333 30.64 17.39 -7.58
CA LEU A 333 30.43 17.68 -6.15
C LEU A 333 29.24 18.61 -6.03
N GLN A 334 28.41 18.37 -5.00
CA GLN A 334 27.19 19.14 -4.75
C GLN A 334 27.04 19.53 -3.29
N VAL A 335 26.36 20.64 -3.07
CA VAL A 335 25.89 21.08 -1.77
C VAL A 335 24.47 21.59 -1.89
N VAL A 336 23.65 21.34 -0.88
CA VAL A 336 22.36 22.00 -0.73
C VAL A 336 22.58 23.25 0.12
N ASP A 337 22.20 24.39 -0.41
CA ASP A 337 22.26 25.68 0.29
C ASP A 337 20.97 26.49 0.08
N PHE A 338 20.11 26.52 1.09
CA PHE A 338 18.86 27.26 1.04
C PHE A 338 19.03 28.78 0.95
N THR A 339 20.19 29.27 1.38
CA THR A 339 20.51 30.71 1.31
C THR A 339 20.98 31.13 -0.07
N ARG A 340 21.34 30.15 -0.93
CA ARG A 340 21.87 30.37 -2.28
C ARG A 340 23.07 31.33 -2.28
N SER A 341 24.02 31.05 -1.39
CA SER A 341 25.24 31.85 -1.26
C SER A 341 25.97 32.00 -2.57
N ALA A 342 26.44 33.20 -2.87
CA ALA A 342 27.21 33.47 -4.08
C ALA A 342 28.66 32.97 -3.98
N ASN A 343 29.17 32.72 -2.77
CA ASN A 343 30.55 32.38 -2.48
C ASN A 343 30.68 30.90 -2.07
N VAL A 344 30.52 29.99 -3.05
CA VAL A 344 30.69 28.57 -2.84
C VAL A 344 31.88 28.07 -3.67
N THR A 345 32.86 27.48 -2.99
CA THR A 345 34.06 26.92 -3.63
C THR A 345 34.18 25.44 -3.27
N PHE A 346 34.30 24.61 -4.30
CA PHE A 346 34.59 23.18 -4.14
C PHE A 346 36.07 22.91 -4.33
N GLY A 347 36.63 22.00 -3.53
CA GLY A 347 37.96 21.47 -3.65
C GLY A 347 37.94 19.95 -3.82
N LEU A 348 38.73 19.43 -4.73
CA LEU A 348 39.01 18.02 -4.90
C LEU A 348 40.51 17.79 -4.78
N CYS A 349 40.94 16.89 -3.91
CA CYS A 349 42.32 16.44 -3.82
C CYS A 349 42.56 15.46 -4.97
N GLY A 350 43.37 15.84 -5.96
CA GLY A 350 43.68 15.01 -7.12
C GLY A 350 44.48 13.79 -6.79
N SER A 351 44.61 12.88 -7.73
CA SER A 351 45.44 11.66 -7.59
C SER A 351 46.96 11.94 -7.40
N ASP A 352 47.35 13.20 -7.62
CA ASP A 352 48.70 13.71 -7.38
C ASP A 352 48.86 14.30 -5.95
N GLY A 353 47.82 14.23 -5.11
CA GLY A 353 47.81 14.82 -3.77
C GLY A 353 47.65 16.36 -3.74
N GLN A 354 47.39 16.99 -4.89
CA GLN A 354 47.22 18.44 -4.97
C GLN A 354 45.75 18.82 -5.02
N TRP A 355 45.36 19.86 -4.27
CA TRP A 355 44.00 20.39 -4.26
C TRP A 355 43.73 21.21 -5.51
N LYS A 356 42.67 20.88 -6.21
CA LYS A 356 42.09 21.66 -7.32
C LYS A 356 40.79 22.31 -6.83
N TYR A 357 40.54 23.56 -7.23
CA TYR A 357 39.40 24.33 -6.74
C TYR A 357 38.53 24.85 -7.90
N LEU A 358 37.22 24.76 -7.72
CA LEU A 358 36.25 25.29 -8.66
C LEU A 358 35.19 26.10 -7.93
N THR A 359 34.74 27.19 -8.53
CA THR A 359 33.58 27.94 -8.05
C THR A 359 32.30 27.17 -8.33
N GLY A 360 31.43 27.10 -7.35
CA GLY A 360 30.13 26.46 -7.49
C GLY A 360 29.19 27.24 -8.42
N THR A 361 28.37 26.50 -9.13
CA THR A 361 27.32 27.06 -10.02
C THR A 361 25.97 26.58 -9.54
N SER A 362 25.02 27.51 -9.36
CA SER A 362 23.64 27.16 -9.02
C SER A 362 22.99 26.38 -10.17
N GLN A 363 22.26 25.34 -9.81
CA GLN A 363 21.54 24.49 -10.77
C GLN A 363 20.06 24.89 -10.89
N GLY A 364 19.68 26.06 -10.40
CA GLY A 364 18.29 26.57 -10.45
C GLY A 364 17.45 26.24 -9.23
N ASP A 365 17.81 25.20 -8.49
CA ASP A 365 17.23 24.78 -7.21
C ASP A 365 18.08 25.27 -6.02
N ASP A 366 17.96 24.62 -4.90
CA ASP A 366 18.82 24.84 -3.72
C ASP A 366 20.19 24.15 -3.87
N PHE A 367 20.43 23.46 -5.00
CA PHE A 367 21.71 22.80 -5.27
C PHE A 367 22.70 23.76 -5.94
N ILE A 368 23.92 23.72 -5.42
CA ILE A 368 25.11 24.34 -6.02
C ILE A 368 26.09 23.20 -6.32
N SER A 369 26.68 23.20 -7.48
CA SER A 369 27.57 22.12 -7.91
C SER A 369 28.81 22.62 -8.64
N ALA A 370 29.84 21.76 -8.67
CA ALA A 370 31.00 21.90 -9.54
C ALA A 370 31.42 20.53 -10.08
N THR A 371 31.72 20.48 -11.37
CA THR A 371 32.19 19.26 -12.04
C THR A 371 33.69 19.32 -12.30
N PHE A 372 34.45 18.44 -11.68
CA PHE A 372 35.87 18.25 -11.90
C PHE A 372 36.06 17.30 -13.06
N ALA A 373 36.71 17.79 -14.11
CA ALA A 373 36.97 17.06 -15.35
C ALA A 373 38.48 16.97 -15.62
N PRO A 374 38.93 16.00 -16.44
CA PRO A 374 40.34 15.94 -16.87
C PRO A 374 40.70 17.17 -17.66
N GLN A 375 41.91 17.69 -17.44
CA GLN A 375 42.54 18.70 -18.27
C GLN A 375 43.50 17.99 -19.21
N TRP A 376 43.56 18.48 -20.44
CA TRP A 376 44.39 17.88 -21.50
C TRP A 376 45.40 18.90 -22.00
N GLN A 377 46.66 18.45 -22.06
CA GLN A 377 47.75 19.22 -22.68
C GLN A 377 47.93 18.76 -24.12
N GLU A 378 47.85 19.70 -25.04
CA GLU A 378 48.14 19.47 -26.45
C GLU A 378 49.64 19.56 -26.69
N SER A 379 50.18 18.60 -27.42
CA SER A 379 51.60 18.61 -27.87
C SER A 379 51.68 17.99 -29.25
N THR A 380 52.83 18.19 -29.94
CA THR A 380 53.09 17.56 -31.21
C THR A 380 54.16 16.48 -31.03
N ASN A 381 53.87 15.26 -31.46
CA ASN A 381 54.85 14.17 -31.39
C ASN A 381 55.92 14.29 -32.47
N ALA A 382 56.93 13.39 -32.40
CA ALA A 382 58.05 13.41 -33.38
C ALA A 382 57.66 13.22 -34.85
N ASN A 383 56.43 12.69 -35.07
CA ASN A 383 55.89 12.50 -36.45
C ASN A 383 55.03 13.68 -36.93
N GLY A 384 54.97 14.78 -36.18
CA GLY A 384 54.18 15.95 -36.52
C GLY A 384 52.68 15.83 -36.22
N HIS A 385 52.24 14.79 -35.49
CA HIS A 385 50.84 14.59 -35.11
C HIS A 385 50.51 15.25 -33.78
N THR A 386 49.36 15.87 -33.67
CA THR A 386 48.83 16.39 -32.44
C THR A 386 48.51 15.21 -31.47
N VAL A 387 49.02 15.29 -30.26
CA VAL A 387 48.73 14.35 -29.17
C VAL A 387 48.22 15.12 -27.95
N TYR A 388 47.23 14.53 -27.28
CA TYR A 388 46.64 15.07 -26.06
C TYR A 388 47.11 14.18 -24.89
N THR A 389 47.73 14.78 -23.90
CA THR A 389 48.16 14.10 -22.68
C THR A 389 47.33 14.66 -21.54
N ARG A 390 46.70 13.74 -20.74
CA ARG A 390 45.95 14.16 -19.57
C ARG A 390 46.89 14.75 -18.52
N GLU A 391 46.54 15.92 -18.01
CA GLU A 391 47.26 16.54 -16.91
C GLU A 391 47.10 15.70 -15.62
N THR A 392 48.21 15.40 -14.95
CA THR A 392 48.25 14.60 -13.71
C THR A 392 47.39 15.25 -12.63
N GLY A 393 46.65 14.43 -11.89
CA GLY A 393 45.81 14.87 -10.78
C GLY A 393 44.48 15.56 -11.20
N THR A 394 44.14 15.61 -12.50
CA THR A 394 42.86 16.19 -12.95
C THR A 394 41.85 15.11 -13.24
N GLY A 395 40.57 15.41 -12.96
CA GLY A 395 39.45 14.47 -13.06
C GLY A 395 39.61 13.28 -12.09
N VAL A 396 38.84 12.21 -12.30
CA VAL A 396 38.85 11.00 -11.46
C VAL A 396 39.40 9.79 -12.22
N VAL A 397 40.00 8.86 -11.48
CA VAL A 397 40.45 7.57 -12.00
C VAL A 397 39.87 6.43 -11.15
N ALA A 398 39.65 5.29 -11.80
CA ALA A 398 39.10 4.12 -11.14
C ALA A 398 39.92 3.67 -9.94
N THR A 399 39.27 3.14 -8.95
CA THR A 399 39.86 2.55 -7.71
C THR A 399 40.66 3.50 -6.84
N HIS A 400 40.69 4.81 -7.15
CA HIS A 400 41.42 5.80 -6.35
C HIS A 400 40.50 6.45 -5.31
N GLY A 401 41.05 6.67 -4.11
CA GLY A 401 40.39 7.40 -3.02
C GLY A 401 40.62 8.89 -3.16
N TYR A 402 39.55 9.67 -3.02
CA TYR A 402 39.56 11.12 -3.14
C TYR A 402 39.03 11.77 -1.87
N ASP A 403 39.72 12.80 -1.40
CA ASP A 403 39.16 13.77 -0.43
C ASP A 403 38.58 14.96 -1.18
N TYR A 404 37.46 15.43 -0.71
CA TYR A 404 36.80 16.62 -1.27
C TYR A 404 36.25 17.52 -0.18
N LYS A 405 36.04 18.78 -0.51
CA LYS A 405 35.50 19.76 0.41
C LYS A 405 34.69 20.84 -0.30
N VAL A 406 33.80 21.49 0.47
CA VAL A 406 33.11 22.70 0.05
C VAL A 406 33.31 23.78 1.11
N THR A 407 33.55 25.00 0.64
CA THR A 407 33.60 26.20 1.48
C THR A 407 32.42 27.09 1.09
N ILE A 408 31.54 27.38 2.05
CA ILE A 408 30.38 28.24 1.88
C ILE A 408 30.56 29.42 2.85
N ASP A 409 30.68 30.64 2.32
CA ASP A 409 30.87 31.86 3.13
C ASP A 409 31.96 31.71 4.20
N GLY A 410 33.06 31.00 3.87
CA GLY A 410 34.18 30.77 4.77
C GLY A 410 34.07 29.57 5.71
N THR A 411 32.92 28.89 5.75
CA THR A 411 32.74 27.63 6.49
C THR A 411 33.06 26.43 5.60
N GLU A 412 33.96 25.56 6.05
CA GLU A 412 34.39 24.38 5.32
C GLU A 412 33.69 23.11 5.84
N LYS A 413 33.23 22.27 4.89
CA LYS A 413 32.78 20.89 5.11
C LYS A 413 33.53 19.97 4.18
N SER A 414 33.88 18.77 4.62
CA SER A 414 34.68 17.80 3.85
C SER A 414 34.03 16.41 3.84
N GLY A 415 34.42 15.61 2.87
CA GLY A 415 34.08 14.23 2.70
C GLY A 415 35.15 13.48 1.93
N SER A 416 34.99 12.18 1.79
CA SER A 416 35.85 11.35 0.96
C SER A 416 35.02 10.30 0.22
N PHE A 417 35.53 9.80 -0.90
CA PHE A 417 34.95 8.70 -1.64
C PHE A 417 36.05 7.87 -2.32
N THR A 418 35.74 6.64 -2.67
CA THR A 418 36.58 5.82 -3.53
C THR A 418 35.86 5.58 -4.84
N ALA A 419 36.48 5.97 -5.93
CA ALA A 419 35.93 5.71 -7.26
C ALA A 419 35.86 4.20 -7.53
N GLY A 420 34.79 3.73 -8.15
CA GLY A 420 34.56 2.32 -8.46
C GLY A 420 35.62 1.73 -9.41
N ALA A 421 35.48 0.45 -9.73
CA ALA A 421 36.33 -0.24 -10.68
C ALA A 421 36.23 0.37 -12.10
N ALA A 422 37.32 0.31 -12.84
CA ALA A 422 37.31 0.71 -14.24
C ALA A 422 36.24 -0.07 -15.02
N GLN A 423 35.48 0.64 -15.84
CA GLN A 423 34.58 -0.01 -16.77
C GLN A 423 35.42 -0.71 -17.84
N THR A 424 35.17 -1.99 -18.06
CA THR A 424 35.84 -2.75 -19.12
C THR A 424 34.99 -2.74 -20.38
N ILE A 425 35.61 -2.34 -21.50
CA ILE A 425 34.99 -2.54 -22.81
C ILE A 425 35.12 -4.04 -23.14
N PRO A 426 34.05 -4.75 -23.42
CA PRO A 426 34.16 -6.13 -23.89
C PRO A 426 35.10 -6.19 -25.11
N ASN A 427 36.07 -7.13 -25.09
CA ASN A 427 37.08 -7.26 -26.14
C ASN A 427 38.05 -6.05 -26.29
N ALA A 428 38.28 -5.29 -25.24
CA ALA A 428 39.24 -4.15 -25.27
C ALA A 428 40.67 -4.58 -25.57
N ASP A 429 41.01 -5.85 -25.35
CA ASP A 429 42.28 -6.48 -25.74
C ASP A 429 42.34 -6.78 -27.26
N MET A 430 41.31 -6.49 -28.01
CA MET A 430 41.16 -6.75 -29.42
C MET A 430 41.21 -8.23 -29.82
N SER A 431 41.15 -9.16 -28.86
CA SER A 431 41.17 -10.60 -29.16
C SER A 431 39.97 -11.09 -29.96
N GLY A 432 38.86 -10.39 -29.88
CA GLY A 432 37.62 -10.60 -30.64
C GLY A 432 37.47 -9.73 -31.90
N TRP A 433 38.55 -9.05 -32.35
CA TRP A 433 38.48 -8.19 -33.51
C TRP A 433 39.00 -8.92 -34.74
N SER A 434 38.38 -8.64 -35.90
CA SER A 434 38.88 -9.13 -37.22
C SER A 434 39.20 -7.95 -38.09
N MET A 435 40.26 -8.10 -38.92
CA MET A 435 40.67 -7.12 -39.90
C MET A 435 39.93 -7.36 -41.23
N THR A 436 39.24 -6.36 -41.71
CA THR A 436 38.63 -6.37 -43.05
C THR A 436 38.94 -5.04 -43.73
N SER A 437 39.61 -5.08 -44.87
CA SER A 437 39.94 -3.87 -45.66
C SER A 437 40.68 -2.78 -44.88
N GLY A 438 41.58 -3.17 -43.96
CA GLY A 438 42.36 -2.24 -43.15
C GLY A 438 41.70 -1.70 -41.88
N PHE A 439 40.47 -2.13 -41.61
CA PHE A 439 39.75 -1.78 -40.40
C PHE A 439 39.57 -2.99 -39.47
N ALA A 440 39.67 -2.80 -38.17
CA ALA A 440 39.36 -3.80 -37.17
C ALA A 440 37.91 -3.65 -36.71
N PHE A 441 37.18 -4.74 -36.73
CA PHE A 441 35.79 -4.80 -36.22
C PHE A 441 35.68 -5.86 -35.12
N PRO A 442 34.86 -5.64 -34.08
CA PRO A 442 34.58 -6.70 -33.11
C PRO A 442 33.80 -7.83 -33.80
N ASN A 443 34.06 -9.08 -33.38
CA ASN A 443 33.28 -10.22 -33.84
C ASN A 443 31.80 -10.04 -33.49
N ALA A 444 30.91 -10.69 -34.24
CA ALA A 444 29.46 -10.55 -34.15
C ALA A 444 28.89 -10.81 -32.76
N GLU A 445 29.60 -11.49 -31.90
CA GLU A 445 29.22 -11.73 -30.50
C GLU A 445 29.56 -10.59 -29.53
N GLY A 446 30.41 -9.65 -29.94
CA GLY A 446 30.89 -8.56 -29.08
C GLY A 446 30.24 -7.21 -29.30
N GLY A 447 29.11 -7.15 -29.92
CA GLY A 447 28.23 -5.98 -30.06
C GLY A 447 28.88 -4.63 -30.01
N SER A 448 29.25 -4.01 -31.16
CA SER A 448 29.17 -2.60 -31.39
C SER A 448 30.43 -1.77 -31.39
N PHE A 449 30.54 -0.99 -32.34
CA PHE A 449 30.27 0.40 -32.55
C PHE A 449 31.47 1.34 -32.48
N TRP A 450 32.67 0.88 -32.85
CA TRP A 450 33.69 1.84 -33.21
C TRP A 450 34.01 1.66 -34.69
N SER A 451 33.43 2.48 -35.55
CA SER A 451 34.05 2.75 -36.85
C SER A 451 35.15 3.78 -36.60
N SER A 452 36.41 3.45 -36.81
CA SER A 452 37.45 4.45 -36.99
C SER A 452 37.17 5.15 -38.32
N GLY A 453 36.39 6.23 -38.29
CA GLY A 453 36.35 7.15 -39.41
C GLY A 453 37.72 7.80 -39.56
N ASN A 454 38.21 7.90 -40.77
CA ASN A 454 39.36 8.75 -41.13
C ASN A 454 39.11 10.19 -40.71
#